data_6c93668ef5b5e55d701a2b3716ee12fe
#
_entry.id   6c93668ef5b5e55d701a2b3716ee12fe
#
_cell.length_a   1.000
_cell.length_b   1.000
_cell.length_c   1.000
_cell.angle_alpha   90.00
_cell.angle_beta   90.00
_cell.angle_gamma   90.00
#
_symmetry.space_group_name_H-M   'P 1'
#
loop_
_entity.id
_entity.type
_entity.pdbx_description
1 polymer ?
#
loop_
_entity_poly.entity_id
_entity_poly.type
_entity_poly.pdbx_seq_one_letter_code
_entity_poly.pdbx_strand_id
1 'polypeptide(L)'
;MNPQELLDRELESFDREHPRSRELANDARGSLLSGVPMPWMIRWPGGFPVFAAEAHGARFTDVDGREYVDFCLGDTAAMTGHSPEPTVRAVAEQAGHGITLMLPSEDSLWVGQELSRRFGLARWQFALTATDANRFAIRLARELTRRPKILVFNWCYHGSVDETFASLDGGSVVSREGNVGPPVPLDETTRVVEWNDAEALERELAHGDVACVLAEPALTNIGIVLPEPGFHDALRAATRETGTLLIIDETHTLCAGPGGYTAAYGLEPDVLTVGKAIAAGIPAAAYGFSEPVAERLEAMLPADERADVGGIGGTVAANVLSLAATRATLAEVLTDDAFERMIALGERFESGVADVIERHRLPWHVTRLGCRVEYLFRAERPRTGSEAAAGGDPLLDRLIHLYALNRGILLTPFHNMALMSPATTEADVDLHSEVFDQAAAELA
;
A
#
# COMPACT_ATOMS: atom_id res chain seq x y z
N MET A 1 -20.55 -10.20 -25.56
CA MET A 1 -20.81 -8.77 -25.96
C MET A 1 -19.47 -8.07 -26.14
N ASN A 2 -19.40 -7.05 -27.05
CA ASN A 2 -18.17 -6.27 -27.16
C ASN A 2 -17.89 -5.53 -25.82
N PRO A 3 -16.66 -5.53 -25.29
CA PRO A 3 -16.33 -4.85 -24.03
C PRO A 3 -16.75 -3.38 -23.97
N GLN A 4 -16.66 -2.63 -25.09
CA GLN A 4 -17.09 -1.24 -25.13
C GLN A 4 -18.62 -1.08 -25.02
N GLU A 5 -19.38 -1.92 -25.68
CA GLU A 5 -20.86 -1.90 -25.59
C GLU A 5 -21.33 -2.25 -24.16
N LEU A 6 -20.61 -3.19 -23.52
CA LEU A 6 -20.89 -3.57 -22.15
C LEU A 6 -20.55 -2.41 -21.19
N LEU A 7 -19.41 -1.75 -21.37
CA LEU A 7 -19.03 -0.57 -20.58
C LEU A 7 -20.04 0.57 -20.74
N ASP A 8 -20.51 0.85 -21.95
CA ASP A 8 -21.48 1.92 -22.22
C ASP A 8 -22.82 1.63 -21.48
N ARG A 9 -23.27 0.39 -21.49
CA ARG A 9 -24.45 -0.06 -20.71
C ARG A 9 -24.25 0.16 -19.20
N GLU A 10 -23.12 -0.22 -18.68
CA GLU A 10 -22.81 -0.06 -17.24
C GLU A 10 -22.68 1.42 -16.85
N LEU A 11 -22.16 2.30 -17.74
CA LEU A 11 -22.10 3.74 -17.52
C LEU A 11 -23.51 4.38 -17.45
N GLU A 12 -24.43 3.95 -18.32
CA GLU A 12 -25.83 4.42 -18.27
C GLU A 12 -26.52 3.99 -16.96
N SER A 13 -26.24 2.76 -16.49
CA SER A 13 -26.75 2.27 -15.22
C SER A 13 -26.20 3.07 -14.05
N PHE A 14 -24.89 3.28 -14.01
CA PHE A 14 -24.21 4.06 -12.99
C PHE A 14 -24.78 5.49 -12.90
N ASP A 15 -24.89 6.19 -14.03
CA ASP A 15 -25.42 7.57 -14.06
C ASP A 15 -26.85 7.68 -13.54
N ARG A 16 -27.68 6.71 -13.88
CA ARG A 16 -29.09 6.65 -13.43
C ARG A 16 -29.20 6.40 -11.93
N GLU A 17 -28.31 5.61 -11.36
CA GLU A 17 -28.40 5.10 -10.00
C GLU A 17 -27.66 5.97 -8.96
N HIS A 18 -26.87 6.98 -9.41
CA HIS A 18 -26.08 7.86 -8.54
C HIS A 18 -26.37 9.36 -8.75
N PRO A 19 -27.66 9.80 -8.73
CA PRO A 19 -28.01 11.19 -9.03
C PRO A 19 -27.46 12.18 -8.00
N ARG A 20 -27.39 11.81 -6.71
CA ARG A 20 -26.89 12.69 -5.65
C ARG A 20 -25.37 12.78 -5.69
N SER A 21 -24.65 11.68 -5.90
CA SER A 21 -23.20 11.68 -6.11
C SER A 21 -22.82 12.56 -7.32
N ARG A 22 -23.58 12.50 -8.42
CA ARG A 22 -23.36 13.36 -9.59
C ARG A 22 -23.55 14.84 -9.28
N GLU A 23 -24.61 15.20 -8.55
CA GLU A 23 -24.85 16.58 -8.10
C GLU A 23 -23.68 17.09 -7.26
N LEU A 24 -23.25 16.34 -6.24
CA LEU A 24 -22.14 16.69 -5.38
C LEU A 24 -20.81 16.80 -6.15
N ALA A 25 -20.55 15.92 -7.11
CA ALA A 25 -19.36 15.98 -7.95
C ALA A 25 -19.31 17.25 -8.81
N ASN A 26 -20.47 17.73 -9.28
CA ASN A 26 -20.58 18.99 -10.02
C ASN A 26 -20.34 20.20 -9.10
N ASP A 27 -20.96 20.22 -7.92
CA ASP A 27 -20.81 21.31 -6.94
C ASP A 27 -19.38 21.40 -6.41
N ALA A 28 -18.72 20.26 -6.16
CA ALA A 28 -17.37 20.18 -5.66
C ALA A 28 -16.31 20.85 -6.56
N ARG A 29 -16.57 20.93 -7.88
CA ARG A 29 -15.68 21.63 -8.84
C ARG A 29 -15.52 23.11 -8.57
N GLY A 30 -16.46 23.72 -7.83
CA GLY A 30 -16.38 25.13 -7.44
C GLY A 30 -15.37 25.43 -6.34
N SER A 31 -14.91 24.41 -5.58
CA SER A 31 -14.05 24.57 -4.41
C SER A 31 -12.89 23.59 -4.31
N LEU A 32 -12.97 22.45 -4.98
CA LEU A 32 -11.95 21.41 -4.98
C LEU A 32 -11.29 21.30 -6.37
N LEU A 33 -9.98 21.16 -6.40
CA LEU A 33 -9.25 20.92 -7.65
C LEU A 33 -9.75 19.62 -8.28
N SER A 34 -10.20 19.69 -9.52
CA SER A 34 -10.84 18.59 -10.25
C SER A 34 -12.13 18.01 -9.58
N GLY A 35 -12.70 18.73 -8.60
CA GLY A 35 -13.92 18.30 -7.88
C GLY A 35 -13.69 17.21 -6.83
N VAL A 36 -12.44 16.94 -6.44
CA VAL A 36 -12.10 15.89 -5.46
C VAL A 36 -11.08 16.39 -4.46
N PRO A 37 -11.09 15.90 -3.19
CA PRO A 37 -10.12 16.31 -2.18
C PRO A 37 -8.70 15.77 -2.44
N MET A 38 -8.55 14.73 -3.27
CA MET A 38 -7.25 14.14 -3.61
C MET A 38 -7.28 13.59 -5.04
N PRO A 39 -6.22 13.83 -5.88
CA PRO A 39 -6.24 13.56 -7.32
C PRO A 39 -6.62 12.14 -7.73
N TRP A 40 -6.28 11.12 -6.95
CA TRP A 40 -6.62 9.72 -7.29
C TRP A 40 -8.11 9.43 -7.24
N MET A 41 -8.88 10.24 -6.50
CA MET A 41 -10.34 10.08 -6.41
C MET A 41 -11.09 10.40 -7.70
N ILE A 42 -10.42 10.91 -8.74
CA ILE A 42 -11.00 11.06 -10.08
C ILE A 42 -10.92 9.78 -10.93
N ARG A 43 -10.17 8.78 -10.50
CA ARG A 43 -9.94 7.53 -11.26
C ARG A 43 -11.07 6.50 -11.12
N TRP A 44 -12.23 6.90 -10.63
CA TRP A 44 -13.38 6.02 -10.53
C TRP A 44 -13.85 5.57 -11.92
N PRO A 45 -14.31 4.30 -12.05
CA PRO A 45 -14.70 3.75 -13.35
C PRO A 45 -15.95 4.42 -13.96
N GLY A 46 -16.82 5.01 -13.12
CA GLY A 46 -17.96 5.82 -13.55
C GLY A 46 -17.56 7.17 -14.16
N GLY A 47 -18.53 8.01 -14.47
CA GLY A 47 -18.29 9.37 -15.00
C GLY A 47 -17.90 10.39 -13.91
N PHE A 48 -18.07 10.05 -12.65
CA PHE A 48 -17.80 10.83 -11.44
C PHE A 48 -17.60 9.89 -10.25
N PRO A 49 -16.96 10.35 -9.15
CA PRO A 49 -16.78 9.52 -7.96
C PRO A 49 -18.10 9.30 -7.21
N VAL A 50 -18.26 8.13 -6.60
CA VAL A 50 -19.26 7.88 -5.58
C VAL A 50 -18.92 8.66 -4.32
N PHE A 51 -19.90 9.30 -3.69
CA PHE A 51 -19.74 10.01 -2.42
C PHE A 51 -20.22 9.12 -1.28
N ALA A 52 -19.32 8.76 -0.38
CA ALA A 52 -19.65 7.93 0.78
C ALA A 52 -20.43 8.73 1.84
N ALA A 53 -21.42 8.11 2.46
CA ALA A 53 -22.17 8.64 3.59
C ALA A 53 -21.62 8.07 4.92
N GLU A 54 -21.47 6.74 4.99
CA GLU A 54 -20.94 6.05 6.18
C GLU A 54 -20.28 4.72 5.80
N ALA A 55 -19.43 4.20 6.70
CA ALA A 55 -18.76 2.92 6.49
C ALA A 55 -18.55 2.17 7.81
N HIS A 56 -18.87 0.86 7.81
CA HIS A 56 -18.70 -0.04 8.96
C HIS A 56 -18.26 -1.43 8.52
N GLY A 57 -17.31 -2.01 9.21
CA GLY A 57 -16.79 -3.33 8.89
C GLY A 57 -16.26 -3.42 7.47
N ALA A 58 -16.76 -4.37 6.69
CA ALA A 58 -16.39 -4.55 5.28
C ALA A 58 -17.34 -3.85 4.30
N ARG A 59 -18.11 -2.85 4.75
CA ARG A 59 -19.15 -2.21 3.92
C ARG A 59 -19.14 -0.70 4.06
N PHE A 60 -19.61 -0.03 3.02
CA PHE A 60 -19.99 1.38 3.08
C PHE A 60 -21.32 1.63 2.38
N THR A 61 -21.96 2.73 2.75
CA THR A 61 -23.18 3.25 2.10
C THR A 61 -22.85 4.60 1.46
N ASP A 62 -23.30 4.81 0.23
CA ASP A 62 -23.14 6.08 -0.45
C ASP A 62 -24.28 7.06 -0.14
N VAL A 63 -24.14 8.30 -0.62
CA VAL A 63 -25.14 9.36 -0.43
C VAL A 63 -26.45 9.12 -1.24
N ASP A 64 -26.44 8.18 -2.15
CA ASP A 64 -27.62 7.72 -2.91
C ASP A 64 -28.34 6.57 -2.19
N GLY A 65 -27.81 6.10 -1.05
CA GLY A 65 -28.38 5.06 -0.19
C GLY A 65 -28.07 3.63 -0.64
N ARG A 66 -27.08 3.44 -1.49
CA ARG A 66 -26.63 2.12 -1.95
C ARG A 66 -25.55 1.58 -1.02
N GLU A 67 -25.63 0.30 -0.69
CA GLU A 67 -24.63 -0.41 0.11
C GLU A 67 -23.67 -1.19 -0.80
N TYR A 68 -22.40 -1.22 -0.42
CA TYR A 68 -21.33 -1.91 -1.13
C TYR A 68 -20.51 -2.76 -0.17
N VAL A 69 -20.13 -3.95 -0.61
CA VAL A 69 -19.01 -4.69 -0.04
C VAL A 69 -17.72 -4.00 -0.50
N ASP A 70 -16.87 -3.61 0.45
CA ASP A 70 -15.64 -2.89 0.18
C ASP A 70 -14.42 -3.81 0.24
N PHE A 71 -13.92 -4.20 -0.92
CA PHE A 71 -12.63 -4.87 -1.07
C PHE A 71 -11.47 -3.91 -1.36
N CYS A 72 -11.75 -2.63 -1.60
CA CYS A 72 -10.73 -1.60 -1.72
C CYS A 72 -10.13 -1.26 -0.35
N LEU A 73 -10.96 -1.17 0.69
CA LEU A 73 -10.56 -0.86 2.07
C LEU A 73 -9.56 0.30 2.13
N GLY A 74 -9.88 1.39 1.41
CA GLY A 74 -9.05 2.58 1.37
C GLY A 74 -7.63 2.34 0.87
N ASP A 75 -7.44 1.43 -0.06
CA ASP A 75 -6.14 1.00 -0.56
C ASP A 75 -5.19 0.61 0.59
N THR A 76 -5.59 -0.37 1.39
CA THR A 76 -4.91 -0.91 2.58
C THR A 76 -5.12 -0.09 3.87
N ALA A 77 -5.44 1.20 3.81
CA ALA A 77 -5.56 2.01 5.02
C ALA A 77 -6.67 1.53 5.98
N ALA A 78 -7.74 0.95 5.44
CA ALA A 78 -8.85 0.35 6.18
C ALA A 78 -8.85 -1.20 6.14
N MET A 79 -7.69 -1.85 6.00
CA MET A 79 -7.56 -3.32 6.09
C MET A 79 -8.12 -3.88 7.41
N THR A 80 -8.25 -3.05 8.43
CA THR A 80 -8.93 -3.34 9.71
C THR A 80 -10.44 -3.52 9.61
N GLY A 81 -11.04 -3.23 8.45
CA GLY A 81 -12.43 -2.87 8.31
C GLY A 81 -12.66 -1.41 8.74
N HIS A 82 -13.79 -0.86 8.29
CA HIS A 82 -14.18 0.50 8.65
C HIS A 82 -14.67 0.59 10.09
N SER A 83 -14.32 1.66 10.76
CA SER A 83 -14.81 2.00 12.10
C SER A 83 -14.70 0.83 13.11
N PRO A 84 -13.55 0.13 13.23
CA PRO A 84 -13.42 -0.95 14.20
C PRO A 84 -13.60 -0.41 15.62
N GLU A 85 -14.52 -1.02 16.37
CA GLU A 85 -14.99 -0.51 17.68
C GLU A 85 -13.85 -0.23 18.66
N PRO A 86 -12.82 -1.08 18.83
CA PRO A 86 -11.73 -0.78 19.76
C PRO A 86 -10.99 0.51 19.40
N THR A 87 -10.72 0.73 18.11
CA THR A 87 -10.01 1.94 17.67
C THR A 87 -10.89 3.17 17.80
N VAL A 88 -12.18 3.10 17.43
CA VAL A 88 -13.12 4.21 17.58
C VAL A 88 -13.23 4.64 19.05
N ARG A 89 -13.35 3.69 19.97
CA ARG A 89 -13.38 3.94 21.42
C ARG A 89 -12.10 4.63 21.89
N ALA A 90 -10.91 4.10 21.54
CA ALA A 90 -9.64 4.68 21.93
C ALA A 90 -9.44 6.10 21.39
N VAL A 91 -9.83 6.35 20.14
CA VAL A 91 -9.77 7.69 19.51
C VAL A 91 -10.71 8.67 20.23
N ALA A 92 -11.95 8.28 20.52
CA ALA A 92 -12.93 9.13 21.22
C ALA A 92 -12.45 9.48 22.64
N GLU A 93 -11.92 8.52 23.37
CA GLU A 93 -11.37 8.73 24.71
C GLU A 93 -10.15 9.65 24.67
N GLN A 94 -9.16 9.35 23.82
CA GLN A 94 -7.94 10.14 23.75
C GLN A 94 -8.18 11.56 23.25
N ALA A 95 -9.14 11.78 22.35
CA ALA A 95 -9.51 13.13 21.91
C ALA A 95 -9.97 14.02 23.06
N GLY A 96 -10.60 13.44 24.09
CA GLY A 96 -10.98 14.14 25.33
C GLY A 96 -9.80 14.49 26.27
N HIS A 97 -8.65 13.84 26.10
CA HIS A 97 -7.44 14.01 26.93
C HIS A 97 -6.31 14.78 26.24
N GLY A 98 -6.51 15.20 25.01
CA GLY A 98 -5.53 15.93 24.18
C GLY A 98 -5.07 15.12 22.98
N ILE A 99 -4.66 15.82 21.93
CA ILE A 99 -4.33 15.21 20.64
C ILE A 99 -2.83 15.30 20.35
N THR A 100 -2.25 16.51 20.46
CA THR A 100 -0.83 16.76 20.14
C THR A 100 -0.19 17.48 21.32
N LEU A 101 0.65 16.76 22.07
CA LEU A 101 1.24 17.26 23.30
C LEU A 101 2.73 17.57 23.19
N MET A 102 3.41 17.09 22.14
CA MET A 102 4.88 17.10 22.01
C MET A 102 5.59 16.41 23.19
N LEU A 103 4.89 15.46 23.82
CA LEU A 103 5.37 14.65 24.93
C LEU A 103 5.05 13.18 24.64
N PRO A 104 5.92 12.24 25.05
CA PRO A 104 5.61 10.81 24.92
C PRO A 104 4.47 10.40 25.82
N SER A 105 3.73 9.35 25.42
CA SER A 105 2.69 8.70 26.20
C SER A 105 3.06 7.24 26.50
N GLU A 106 2.34 6.60 27.41
CA GLU A 106 2.49 5.15 27.67
C GLU A 106 2.22 4.32 26.40
N ASP A 107 1.32 4.79 25.54
CA ASP A 107 1.03 4.13 24.27
C ASP A 107 2.24 4.10 23.34
N SER A 108 3.10 5.13 23.36
CA SER A 108 4.31 5.14 22.54
C SER A 108 5.27 4.00 22.92
N LEU A 109 5.40 3.71 24.21
CA LEU A 109 6.21 2.60 24.71
C LEU A 109 5.61 1.25 24.28
N TRP A 110 4.31 1.07 24.52
CA TRP A 110 3.62 -0.17 24.17
C TRP A 110 3.67 -0.45 22.66
N VAL A 111 3.38 0.56 21.83
CA VAL A 111 3.41 0.42 20.37
C VAL A 111 4.82 0.08 19.88
N GLY A 112 5.86 0.73 20.41
CA GLY A 112 7.25 0.41 20.08
C GLY A 112 7.60 -1.04 20.40
N GLN A 113 7.19 -1.54 21.58
CA GLN A 113 7.41 -2.93 22.00
C GLN A 113 6.63 -3.92 21.11
N GLU A 114 5.39 -3.62 20.77
CA GLU A 114 4.58 -4.46 19.90
C GLU A 114 5.11 -4.53 18.47
N LEU A 115 5.56 -3.41 17.92
CA LEU A 115 6.22 -3.40 16.60
C LEU A 115 7.54 -4.19 16.63
N SER A 116 8.31 -4.09 17.73
CA SER A 116 9.51 -4.91 17.89
C SER A 116 9.18 -6.40 17.92
N ARG A 117 8.12 -6.78 18.65
CA ARG A 117 7.65 -8.18 18.69
C ARG A 117 7.22 -8.71 17.33
N ARG A 118 6.50 -7.89 16.54
CA ARG A 118 5.98 -8.29 15.23
C ARG A 118 7.04 -8.38 14.15
N PHE A 119 7.92 -7.39 14.07
CA PHE A 119 8.85 -7.23 12.95
C PHE A 119 10.31 -7.60 13.29
N GLY A 120 10.63 -7.87 14.56
CA GLY A 120 11.97 -8.25 14.97
C GLY A 120 13.01 -7.13 15.01
N LEU A 121 12.58 -5.87 14.86
CA LEU A 121 13.49 -4.71 14.89
C LEU A 121 13.58 -4.10 16.29
N ALA A 122 14.76 -3.56 16.64
CA ALA A 122 15.11 -3.21 18.02
C ALA A 122 14.52 -1.87 18.50
N ARG A 123 14.48 -0.86 17.64
CA ARG A 123 14.09 0.52 18.00
C ARG A 123 13.14 1.08 16.94
N TRP A 124 12.17 1.90 17.39
CA TRP A 124 11.14 2.47 16.53
C TRP A 124 10.97 3.97 16.73
N GLN A 125 10.66 4.65 15.65
CA GLN A 125 10.15 6.03 15.65
C GLN A 125 8.89 6.13 14.79
N PHE A 126 8.15 7.24 14.94
CA PHE A 126 6.84 7.40 14.34
C PHE A 126 6.77 8.59 13.40
N ALA A 127 5.92 8.46 12.40
CA ALA A 127 5.59 9.48 11.41
C ALA A 127 4.07 9.51 11.22
N LEU A 128 3.56 10.45 10.41
CA LEU A 128 2.12 10.49 10.09
C LEU A 128 1.78 9.62 8.87
N THR A 129 2.70 9.51 7.93
CA THR A 129 2.52 8.77 6.68
C THR A 129 3.72 7.89 6.39
N ALA A 130 3.52 6.82 5.64
CA ALA A 130 4.62 6.01 5.15
C ALA A 130 5.57 6.81 4.22
N THR A 131 5.06 7.82 3.52
CA THR A 131 5.90 8.79 2.78
C THR A 131 6.93 9.43 3.69
N ASP A 132 6.50 9.96 4.86
CA ASP A 132 7.42 10.59 5.81
C ASP A 132 8.37 9.57 6.42
N ALA A 133 7.87 8.38 6.79
CA ALA A 133 8.70 7.30 7.31
C ALA A 133 9.81 6.92 6.32
N ASN A 134 9.49 6.75 5.03
CA ASN A 134 10.45 6.48 3.97
C ASN A 134 11.46 7.63 3.78
N ARG A 135 10.99 8.88 3.77
CA ARG A 135 11.86 10.06 3.68
C ARG A 135 12.85 10.12 4.85
N PHE A 136 12.38 9.86 6.07
CA PHE A 136 13.23 9.86 7.25
C PHE A 136 14.23 8.71 7.22
N ALA A 137 13.81 7.51 6.84
CA ALA A 137 14.68 6.36 6.67
C ALA A 137 15.79 6.62 5.63
N ILE A 138 15.46 7.19 4.47
CA ILE A 138 16.42 7.58 3.43
C ILE A 138 17.43 8.61 3.97
N ARG A 139 16.98 9.65 4.70
CA ARG A 139 17.85 10.66 5.28
C ARG A 139 18.84 10.06 6.26
N LEU A 140 18.36 9.19 7.15
CA LEU A 140 19.19 8.48 8.12
C LEU A 140 20.16 7.51 7.44
N ALA A 141 19.75 6.81 6.39
CA ALA A 141 20.62 5.96 5.60
C ALA A 141 21.77 6.76 4.94
N ARG A 142 21.45 7.92 4.33
CA ARG A 142 22.43 8.84 3.76
C ARG A 142 23.39 9.36 4.82
N GLU A 143 22.88 9.70 6.01
CA GLU A 143 23.72 10.17 7.12
C GLU A 143 24.70 9.09 7.59
N LEU A 144 24.23 7.86 7.78
CA LEU A 144 25.06 6.74 8.25
C LEU A 144 26.09 6.28 7.23
N THR A 145 25.76 6.33 5.93
CA THR A 145 26.62 5.79 4.86
C THR A 145 27.48 6.86 4.19
N ARG A 146 27.10 8.14 4.32
CA ARG A 146 27.69 9.29 3.60
C ARG A 146 27.60 9.15 2.07
N ARG A 147 26.61 8.41 1.58
CA ARG A 147 26.37 8.18 0.14
C ARG A 147 25.13 8.95 -0.32
N PRO A 148 25.13 9.51 -1.54
CA PRO A 148 24.07 10.40 -2.00
C PRO A 148 22.84 9.67 -2.58
N LYS A 149 23.03 8.51 -3.21
CA LYS A 149 21.96 7.84 -3.99
C LYS A 149 21.19 6.82 -3.16
N ILE A 150 19.97 6.57 -3.61
CA ILE A 150 19.19 5.39 -3.23
C ILE A 150 19.06 4.46 -4.43
N LEU A 151 18.72 3.20 -4.20
CA LEU A 151 18.30 2.28 -5.26
C LEU A 151 16.86 1.86 -5.01
N VAL A 152 16.04 1.88 -6.04
CA VAL A 152 14.65 1.42 -6.05
C VAL A 152 14.40 0.46 -7.20
N PHE A 153 13.30 -0.29 -7.11
CA PHE A 153 12.88 -1.18 -8.18
C PHE A 153 11.94 -0.48 -9.15
N ASN A 154 12.07 -0.80 -10.42
CA ASN A 154 11.25 -0.20 -11.47
C ASN A 154 9.76 -0.46 -11.20
N TRP A 155 8.93 0.59 -11.30
CA TRP A 155 7.50 0.59 -10.99
C TRP A 155 7.12 0.36 -9.51
N CYS A 156 8.05 0.45 -8.56
CA CYS A 156 7.73 0.45 -7.13
C CYS A 156 6.87 1.67 -6.73
N TYR A 157 6.29 1.63 -5.53
CA TYR A 157 5.61 2.78 -4.96
C TYR A 157 5.92 2.92 -3.46
N HIS A 158 6.43 4.08 -3.06
CA HIS A 158 6.84 4.36 -1.68
C HIS A 158 6.27 5.69 -1.17
N GLY A 159 5.04 6.02 -1.55
CA GLY A 159 4.43 7.31 -1.25
C GLY A 159 4.99 8.43 -2.14
N SER A 160 4.80 9.68 -1.73
CA SER A 160 5.25 10.87 -2.47
C SER A 160 6.71 11.22 -2.18
N VAL A 161 7.60 10.23 -2.25
CA VAL A 161 9.06 10.42 -2.14
C VAL A 161 9.61 10.70 -3.53
N ASP A 162 10.16 11.89 -3.74
CA ASP A 162 10.54 12.39 -5.07
C ASP A 162 11.52 11.44 -5.78
N GLU A 163 12.53 10.93 -5.08
CA GLU A 163 13.55 10.01 -5.60
C GLU A 163 12.96 8.70 -6.10
N THR A 164 11.78 8.28 -5.63
CA THR A 164 11.17 6.98 -5.99
C THR A 164 10.30 7.04 -7.25
N PHE A 165 10.05 8.23 -7.80
CA PHE A 165 9.36 8.41 -9.08
C PHE A 165 10.29 8.26 -10.28
N ALA A 166 11.27 7.42 -10.16
CA ALA A 166 12.20 7.01 -11.21
C ALA A 166 11.72 5.73 -11.89
N SER A 167 11.99 5.62 -13.19
CA SER A 167 11.72 4.44 -14.01
C SER A 167 12.89 4.18 -14.94
N LEU A 168 12.91 3.01 -15.59
CA LEU A 168 13.87 2.66 -16.62
C LEU A 168 13.28 2.91 -18.01
N ASP A 169 14.04 3.60 -18.85
CA ASP A 169 13.79 3.72 -20.29
C ASP A 169 15.09 3.43 -21.05
N GLY A 170 15.14 2.32 -21.80
CA GLY A 170 16.32 1.89 -22.52
C GLY A 170 17.59 1.73 -21.65
N GLY A 171 17.43 1.38 -20.38
CA GLY A 171 18.51 1.27 -19.39
C GLY A 171 18.93 2.58 -18.73
N SER A 172 18.31 3.70 -19.07
CA SER A 172 18.55 5.00 -18.44
C SER A 172 17.50 5.29 -17.36
N VAL A 173 17.91 5.94 -16.27
CA VAL A 173 16.98 6.41 -15.22
C VAL A 173 16.28 7.67 -15.72
N VAL A 174 14.95 7.62 -15.76
CA VAL A 174 14.09 8.73 -16.18
C VAL A 174 13.00 9.01 -15.16
N SER A 175 12.34 10.15 -15.25
CA SER A 175 11.13 10.43 -14.46
C SER A 175 10.00 9.51 -14.94
N ARG A 176 9.29 8.89 -13.98
CA ARG A 176 8.14 8.03 -14.29
C ARG A 176 7.08 8.81 -15.06
N GLU A 177 6.51 8.17 -16.09
CA GLU A 177 5.41 8.74 -16.86
C GLU A 177 4.22 9.06 -15.92
N GLY A 178 3.61 10.23 -16.12
CA GLY A 178 2.52 10.72 -15.29
C GLY A 178 2.93 11.33 -13.95
N ASN A 179 4.22 11.38 -13.63
CA ASN A 179 4.70 12.12 -12.46
C ASN A 179 4.40 13.62 -12.62
N VAL A 180 3.92 14.25 -11.55
CA VAL A 180 3.54 15.68 -11.54
C VAL A 180 4.75 16.53 -11.25
N GLY A 181 4.97 17.54 -12.08
CA GLY A 181 6.05 18.51 -11.96
C GLY A 181 7.09 18.40 -13.07
N PRO A 182 7.95 19.41 -13.23
CA PRO A 182 9.05 19.32 -14.17
C PRO A 182 10.03 18.24 -13.73
N PRO A 183 10.63 17.52 -14.68
CA PRO A 183 11.59 16.48 -14.34
C PRO A 183 12.81 17.10 -13.65
N VAL A 184 13.24 16.49 -12.55
CA VAL A 184 14.55 16.72 -11.95
C VAL A 184 15.48 15.58 -12.38
N PRO A 185 16.81 15.76 -12.39
CA PRO A 185 17.74 14.72 -12.79
C PRO A 185 17.78 13.61 -11.73
N LEU A 186 16.85 12.65 -11.82
CA LEU A 186 16.71 11.53 -10.87
C LEU A 186 17.90 10.58 -10.89
N ASP A 187 18.63 10.50 -12.00
CA ASP A 187 19.88 9.76 -12.13
C ASP A 187 21.01 10.28 -11.20
N GLU A 188 20.90 11.52 -10.73
CA GLU A 188 21.82 12.06 -9.71
C GLU A 188 21.53 11.55 -8.31
N THR A 189 20.28 11.17 -8.02
CA THR A 189 19.83 10.78 -6.67
C THR A 189 19.40 9.31 -6.56
N THR A 190 19.13 8.65 -7.68
CA THR A 190 18.46 7.35 -7.70
C THR A 190 19.08 6.42 -8.74
N ARG A 191 19.26 5.15 -8.37
CA ARG A 191 19.49 4.03 -9.28
C ARG A 191 18.23 3.19 -9.36
N VAL A 192 17.93 2.65 -10.52
CA VAL A 192 16.74 1.83 -10.76
C VAL A 192 17.16 0.51 -11.38
N VAL A 193 16.62 -0.60 -10.88
CA VAL A 193 16.77 -1.93 -11.46
C VAL A 193 15.42 -2.62 -11.56
N GLU A 194 15.31 -3.62 -12.41
CA GLU A 194 14.11 -4.45 -12.47
C GLU A 194 14.01 -5.35 -11.24
N TRP A 195 12.78 -5.61 -10.83
CA TRP A 195 12.49 -6.62 -9.82
C TRP A 195 12.89 -8.01 -10.34
N ASN A 196 13.44 -8.85 -9.47
CA ASN A 196 13.97 -10.18 -9.81
C ASN A 196 15.23 -10.19 -10.68
N ASP A 197 15.90 -9.05 -10.90
CA ASP A 197 17.19 -8.97 -11.61
C ASP A 197 18.34 -8.78 -10.60
N ALA A 198 18.82 -9.90 -10.05
CA ALA A 198 19.91 -9.90 -9.08
C ALA A 198 21.24 -9.43 -9.70
N GLU A 199 21.51 -9.72 -11.00
CA GLU A 199 22.73 -9.30 -11.66
C GLU A 199 22.77 -7.78 -11.84
N ALA A 200 21.66 -7.17 -12.24
CA ALA A 200 21.56 -5.71 -12.31
C ALA A 200 21.71 -5.07 -10.93
N LEU A 201 21.10 -5.65 -9.89
CA LEU A 201 21.22 -5.17 -8.51
C LEU A 201 22.68 -5.16 -8.05
N GLU A 202 23.40 -6.26 -8.20
CA GLU A 202 24.82 -6.36 -7.84
C GLU A 202 25.66 -5.35 -8.61
N ARG A 203 25.45 -5.22 -9.90
CA ARG A 203 26.18 -4.27 -10.77
C ARG A 203 25.96 -2.82 -10.30
N GLU A 204 24.71 -2.43 -10.02
CA GLU A 204 24.40 -1.07 -9.60
C GLU A 204 24.91 -0.76 -8.18
N LEU A 205 24.91 -1.72 -7.26
CA LEU A 205 25.46 -1.55 -5.92
C LEU A 205 26.99 -1.50 -5.90
N ALA A 206 27.66 -2.14 -6.86
CA ALA A 206 29.13 -2.14 -6.98
C ALA A 206 29.73 -0.73 -7.22
N HIS A 207 28.91 0.25 -7.66
CA HIS A 207 29.35 1.64 -7.77
C HIS A 207 29.71 2.28 -6.42
N GLY A 208 29.20 1.77 -5.29
CA GLY A 208 29.53 2.23 -3.94
C GLY A 208 28.94 3.61 -3.56
N ASP A 209 28.02 4.16 -4.35
CA ASP A 209 27.38 5.46 -4.12
C ASP A 209 25.94 5.37 -3.58
N VAL A 210 25.43 4.13 -3.36
CA VAL A 210 24.07 3.88 -2.88
C VAL A 210 24.05 3.82 -1.34
N ALA A 211 23.27 4.71 -0.71
CA ALA A 211 23.05 4.74 0.73
C ALA A 211 22.16 3.59 1.20
N CYS A 212 21.08 3.36 0.48
CA CYS A 212 20.13 2.30 0.78
C CYS A 212 19.44 1.77 -0.47
N VAL A 213 19.00 0.50 -0.42
CA VAL A 213 17.96 -0.03 -1.27
C VAL A 213 16.64 0.17 -0.53
N LEU A 214 15.66 0.80 -1.17
CA LEU A 214 14.29 0.88 -0.67
C LEU A 214 13.42 -0.06 -1.50
N ALA A 215 12.82 -1.06 -0.86
CA ALA A 215 12.10 -2.14 -1.51
C ALA A 215 10.77 -2.45 -0.83
N GLU A 216 9.72 -2.68 -1.61
CA GLU A 216 8.60 -3.51 -1.19
C GLU A 216 9.07 -4.98 -1.16
N PRO A 217 8.61 -5.85 -0.25
CA PRO A 217 8.94 -7.28 -0.29
C PRO A 217 8.41 -8.03 -1.52
N ALA A 218 7.35 -7.51 -2.12
CA ALA A 218 6.81 -7.85 -3.43
C ALA A 218 6.26 -6.57 -4.04
N LEU A 219 6.36 -6.35 -5.36
CA LEU A 219 5.75 -5.15 -5.96
C LEU A 219 4.23 -5.25 -5.87
N THR A 220 3.58 -4.15 -5.52
CA THR A 220 2.14 -4.10 -5.30
C THR A 220 1.43 -2.94 -6.02
N ASN A 221 2.17 -2.08 -6.71
CA ASN A 221 1.62 -0.86 -7.34
C ASN A 221 1.11 -1.07 -8.78
N ILE A 222 1.47 -2.18 -9.41
CA ILE A 222 1.15 -2.49 -10.83
C ILE A 222 0.64 -3.93 -10.98
N GLY A 223 -0.06 -4.41 -10.00
CA GLY A 223 -0.34 -5.81 -9.76
C GLY A 223 0.65 -6.40 -8.76
N ILE A 224 0.42 -7.63 -8.34
CA ILE A 224 1.33 -8.33 -7.44
C ILE A 224 2.43 -9.00 -8.25
N VAL A 225 3.68 -8.53 -8.09
CA VAL A 225 4.87 -9.21 -8.65
C VAL A 225 5.67 -9.82 -7.50
N LEU A 226 5.57 -11.14 -7.38
CA LEU A 226 6.24 -11.88 -6.31
C LEU A 226 7.74 -11.98 -6.56
N PRO A 227 8.56 -12.09 -5.49
CA PRO A 227 9.97 -12.40 -5.63
C PRO A 227 10.16 -13.82 -6.17
N GLU A 228 11.12 -14.00 -7.07
CA GLU A 228 11.58 -15.33 -7.46
C GLU A 228 12.37 -16.01 -6.32
N PRO A 229 12.40 -17.34 -6.29
CA PRO A 229 13.18 -18.05 -5.28
C PRO A 229 14.63 -17.58 -5.22
N GLY A 230 15.10 -17.17 -4.04
CA GLY A 230 16.46 -16.70 -3.81
C GLY A 230 16.68 -15.20 -4.08
N PHE A 231 15.72 -14.45 -4.62
CA PHE A 231 15.90 -13.03 -4.91
C PHE A 231 16.15 -12.20 -3.63
N HIS A 232 15.40 -12.44 -2.57
CA HIS A 232 15.61 -11.75 -1.28
C HIS A 232 16.96 -12.09 -0.65
N ASP A 233 17.43 -13.32 -0.79
CA ASP A 233 18.76 -13.73 -0.32
C ASP A 233 19.86 -12.98 -1.08
N ALA A 234 19.72 -12.89 -2.42
CA ALA A 234 20.64 -12.12 -3.25
C ALA A 234 20.61 -10.62 -2.90
N LEU A 235 19.43 -10.04 -2.72
CA LEU A 235 19.25 -8.65 -2.30
C LEU A 235 19.95 -8.39 -0.96
N ARG A 236 19.76 -9.27 0.04
CA ARG A 236 20.40 -9.14 1.35
C ARG A 236 21.91 -9.32 1.28
N ALA A 237 22.40 -10.29 0.51
CA ALA A 237 23.83 -10.51 0.31
C ALA A 237 24.50 -9.30 -0.33
N ALA A 238 23.98 -8.79 -1.43
CA ALA A 238 24.53 -7.64 -2.16
C ALA A 238 24.55 -6.36 -1.30
N THR A 239 23.50 -6.10 -0.52
CA THR A 239 23.46 -4.94 0.39
C THR A 239 24.47 -5.05 1.52
N ARG A 240 24.68 -6.25 2.10
CA ARG A 240 25.72 -6.49 3.12
C ARG A 240 27.12 -6.35 2.55
N GLU A 241 27.40 -6.92 1.41
CA GLU A 241 28.72 -6.88 0.75
C GLU A 241 29.16 -5.44 0.47
N THR A 242 28.25 -4.62 -0.01
CA THR A 242 28.53 -3.22 -0.37
C THR A 242 28.40 -2.24 0.79
N GLY A 243 27.91 -2.67 1.96
CA GLY A 243 27.61 -1.80 3.11
C GLY A 243 26.47 -0.82 2.81
N THR A 244 25.60 -1.14 1.86
CA THR A 244 24.36 -0.44 1.58
C THR A 244 23.29 -0.88 2.57
N LEU A 245 22.46 0.02 3.10
CA LEU A 245 21.38 -0.35 4.01
C LEU A 245 20.18 -0.90 3.23
N LEU A 246 19.53 -1.92 3.77
CA LEU A 246 18.28 -2.45 3.23
C LEU A 246 17.09 -1.88 4.00
N ILE A 247 16.25 -1.09 3.33
CA ILE A 247 14.99 -0.57 3.85
C ILE A 247 13.85 -1.36 3.21
N ILE A 248 13.04 -2.03 4.02
CA ILE A 248 11.85 -2.74 3.58
C ILE A 248 10.60 -1.91 3.92
N ASP A 249 9.79 -1.63 2.91
CA ASP A 249 8.50 -0.94 3.06
C ASP A 249 7.36 -1.96 3.10
N GLU A 250 6.81 -2.18 4.30
CA GLU A 250 5.72 -3.13 4.58
C GLU A 250 4.32 -2.50 4.46
N THR A 251 4.22 -1.29 3.96
CA THR A 251 2.96 -0.54 3.98
C THR A 251 1.80 -1.28 3.29
N HIS A 252 2.07 -1.97 2.19
CA HIS A 252 1.09 -2.81 1.49
C HIS A 252 1.22 -4.29 1.83
N THR A 253 2.43 -4.75 2.14
CA THR A 253 2.73 -6.17 2.36
C THR A 253 2.49 -6.63 3.79
N LEU A 254 2.07 -5.72 4.69
CA LEU A 254 1.48 -6.07 6.00
C LEU A 254 0.32 -7.06 5.86
N CYS A 255 -0.36 -7.11 4.72
CA CYS A 255 -1.40 -8.10 4.41
C CYS A 255 -0.92 -9.56 4.46
N ALA A 256 0.40 -9.82 4.45
CA ALA A 256 0.97 -11.16 4.52
C ALA A 256 0.92 -11.80 5.92
N GLY A 257 0.69 -11.02 6.99
CA GLY A 257 0.61 -11.53 8.34
C GLY A 257 0.82 -10.47 9.42
N PRO A 258 0.77 -10.84 10.71
CA PRO A 258 0.90 -9.89 11.83
C PRO A 258 2.21 -9.10 11.83
N GLY A 259 3.29 -9.68 11.35
CA GLY A 259 4.61 -9.05 11.17
C GLY A 259 4.95 -8.81 9.69
N GLY A 260 3.93 -8.68 8.83
CA GLY A 260 4.07 -8.45 7.41
C GLY A 260 4.76 -9.59 6.66
N TYR A 261 5.17 -9.30 5.45
CA TYR A 261 5.96 -10.22 4.64
C TYR A 261 7.33 -10.53 5.30
N THR A 262 7.94 -9.53 5.93
CA THR A 262 9.24 -9.64 6.60
C THR A 262 9.25 -10.78 7.61
N ALA A 263 8.29 -10.84 8.53
CA ALA A 263 8.22 -11.92 9.52
C ALA A 263 7.77 -13.25 8.90
N ALA A 264 6.82 -13.23 7.96
CA ALA A 264 6.30 -14.44 7.32
C ALA A 264 7.36 -15.21 6.53
N TYR A 265 8.34 -14.50 5.96
CA TYR A 265 9.39 -15.07 5.11
C TYR A 265 10.81 -14.90 5.66
N GLY A 266 10.95 -14.42 6.88
CA GLY A 266 12.23 -14.33 7.57
C GLY A 266 13.21 -13.34 6.95
N LEU A 267 12.73 -12.19 6.44
CA LEU A 267 13.61 -11.16 5.90
C LEU A 267 14.34 -10.43 7.03
N GLU A 268 15.54 -9.94 6.75
CA GLU A 268 16.42 -9.27 7.72
C GLU A 268 16.77 -7.83 7.26
N PRO A 269 15.81 -6.87 7.29
CA PRO A 269 16.12 -5.49 6.91
C PRO A 269 17.00 -4.78 7.94
N ASP A 270 17.74 -3.76 7.50
CA ASP A 270 18.39 -2.80 8.36
C ASP A 270 17.41 -1.77 8.91
N VAL A 271 16.44 -1.38 8.09
CA VAL A 271 15.32 -0.48 8.43
C VAL A 271 14.03 -1.05 7.84
N LEU A 272 12.92 -0.87 8.55
CA LEU A 272 11.58 -1.22 8.07
C LEU A 272 10.65 -0.03 8.24
N THR A 273 9.81 0.23 7.24
CA THR A 273 8.76 1.24 7.31
C THR A 273 7.39 0.59 7.16
N VAL A 274 6.40 1.08 7.91
CA VAL A 274 5.02 0.60 7.85
C VAL A 274 4.06 1.75 8.16
N GLY A 275 2.91 1.77 7.50
CA GLY A 275 1.88 2.78 7.71
C GLY A 275 0.48 2.25 7.43
N LYS A 276 -0.40 3.12 6.90
CA LYS A 276 -1.76 2.79 6.47
C LYS A 276 -2.57 2.04 7.55
N ALA A 277 -2.60 0.71 7.51
CA ALA A 277 -3.48 -0.12 8.33
C ALA A 277 -3.18 -0.11 9.83
N ILE A 278 -1.96 0.29 10.26
CA ILE A 278 -1.55 0.15 11.66
C ILE A 278 -2.40 0.93 12.67
N ALA A 279 -3.15 1.94 12.21
CA ALA A 279 -4.02 2.79 13.03
C ALA A 279 -5.45 2.91 12.48
N ALA A 280 -5.93 1.89 11.73
CA ALA A 280 -7.29 1.83 11.17
C ALA A 280 -7.69 3.09 10.37
N GLY A 281 -6.77 3.63 9.57
CA GLY A 281 -6.98 4.81 8.74
C GLY A 281 -6.72 6.16 9.43
N ILE A 282 -6.48 6.19 10.75
CA ILE A 282 -5.94 7.39 11.40
C ILE A 282 -4.50 7.59 10.92
N PRO A 283 -4.11 8.82 10.55
CA PRO A 283 -2.75 9.10 10.06
C PRO A 283 -1.68 8.64 11.05
N ALA A 284 -0.99 7.57 10.71
CA ALA A 284 0.10 6.99 11.50
C ALA A 284 1.01 6.15 10.60
N ALA A 285 2.30 6.24 10.86
CA ALA A 285 3.32 5.35 10.30
C ALA A 285 4.46 5.19 11.31
N ALA A 286 5.25 4.15 11.12
CA ALA A 286 6.41 3.87 11.96
C ALA A 286 7.60 3.45 11.07
N TYR A 287 8.80 3.69 11.56
CA TYR A 287 10.03 3.18 10.98
C TYR A 287 10.93 2.62 12.07
N GLY A 288 11.38 1.40 11.85
CA GLY A 288 12.14 0.62 12.82
C GLY A 288 13.55 0.32 12.34
N PHE A 289 14.46 0.09 13.27
CA PHE A 289 15.88 -0.14 13.02
C PHE A 289 16.34 -1.46 13.62
N SER A 290 17.20 -2.17 12.90
CA SER A 290 17.97 -3.28 13.46
C SER A 290 18.90 -2.77 14.57
N GLU A 291 19.28 -3.65 15.51
CA GLU A 291 20.16 -3.26 16.63
C GLU A 291 21.46 -2.56 16.16
N PRO A 292 22.21 -3.09 15.15
CA PRO A 292 23.43 -2.42 14.69
C PRO A 292 23.20 -1.03 14.10
N VAL A 293 22.06 -0.81 13.44
CA VAL A 293 21.70 0.50 12.88
C VAL A 293 21.28 1.46 13.99
N ALA A 294 20.49 0.98 14.94
CA ALA A 294 20.05 1.77 16.09
C ALA A 294 21.24 2.27 16.92
N GLU A 295 22.19 1.40 17.27
CA GLU A 295 23.41 1.76 17.99
C GLU A 295 24.24 2.83 17.25
N ARG A 296 24.37 2.71 15.92
CA ARG A 296 25.08 3.70 15.11
C ARG A 296 24.36 5.04 15.10
N LEU A 297 23.02 5.05 15.02
CA LEU A 297 22.22 6.28 15.08
C LEU A 297 22.32 6.95 16.45
N GLU A 298 22.19 6.20 17.55
CA GLU A 298 22.32 6.70 18.91
C GLU A 298 23.72 7.29 19.18
N ALA A 299 24.77 6.68 18.64
CA ALA A 299 26.14 7.18 18.75
C ALA A 299 26.39 8.47 17.96
N MET A 300 25.56 8.75 16.94
CA MET A 300 25.65 9.98 16.14
C MET A 300 24.83 11.13 16.73
N LEU A 301 23.79 10.82 17.50
CA LEU A 301 23.00 11.84 18.20
C LEU A 301 23.92 12.49 19.24
N PRO A 302 24.18 13.81 19.12
CA PRO A 302 25.06 14.47 20.09
C PRO A 302 24.43 14.39 21.48
N ALA A 303 25.26 14.11 22.47
CA ALA A 303 24.88 14.24 23.88
C ALA A 303 24.61 15.70 24.30
N ASP A 304 24.75 16.65 23.39
CA ASP A 304 24.54 18.08 23.62
C ASP A 304 23.09 18.47 23.24
N GLU A 305 22.37 19.05 24.20
CA GLU A 305 21.01 19.58 24.07
C GLU A 305 20.81 20.61 22.93
N ARG A 306 21.89 21.06 22.29
CA ARG A 306 21.89 22.03 21.19
C ARG A 306 21.89 21.40 19.79
N ALA A 307 21.84 20.08 19.68
CA ALA A 307 21.82 19.45 18.38
C ALA A 307 20.45 19.56 17.72
N ASP A 308 20.42 20.22 16.60
CA ASP A 308 19.26 20.19 15.71
C ASP A 308 19.23 18.86 14.95
N VAL A 309 18.21 18.06 15.17
CA VAL A 309 17.90 16.84 14.41
C VAL A 309 17.02 17.14 13.19
N GLY A 310 17.20 18.30 12.60
CA GLY A 310 16.38 18.78 11.47
C GLY A 310 16.28 17.80 10.31
N GLY A 311 15.10 17.76 9.71
CA GLY A 311 14.83 16.91 8.55
C GLY A 311 14.21 15.55 8.86
N ILE A 312 14.00 15.19 10.12
CA ILE A 312 13.21 14.04 10.58
C ILE A 312 12.20 14.47 11.66
N GLY A 313 11.11 13.75 11.81
CA GLY A 313 10.04 14.08 12.74
C GLY A 313 9.06 15.15 12.20
N GLY A 314 8.47 15.91 13.09
CA GLY A 314 7.49 16.96 12.80
C GLY A 314 6.56 17.17 13.99
N THR A 315 5.97 18.37 14.12
CA THR A 315 5.15 18.78 15.27
C THR A 315 4.02 17.80 15.63
N VAL A 316 3.40 17.21 14.62
CA VAL A 316 2.27 16.28 14.80
C VAL A 316 2.69 14.81 14.64
N ALA A 317 3.94 14.51 14.32
CA ALA A 317 4.43 13.14 14.32
C ALA A 317 4.39 12.57 15.76
N ALA A 318 4.08 11.29 15.90
CA ALA A 318 3.93 10.62 17.18
C ALA A 318 2.89 11.29 18.12
N ASN A 319 1.86 11.95 17.58
CA ASN A 319 0.80 12.51 18.41
C ASN A 319 0.05 11.40 19.18
N VAL A 320 -0.39 11.72 20.38
CA VAL A 320 -0.97 10.72 21.29
C VAL A 320 -2.28 10.12 20.76
N LEU A 321 -3.04 10.83 19.91
CA LEU A 321 -4.24 10.29 19.27
C LEU A 321 -3.90 9.15 18.30
N SER A 322 -2.92 9.37 17.42
CA SER A 322 -2.46 8.35 16.49
C SER A 322 -1.86 7.13 17.20
N LEU A 323 -1.14 7.35 18.30
CA LEU A 323 -0.56 6.26 19.11
C LEU A 323 -1.65 5.45 19.85
N ALA A 324 -2.67 6.10 20.41
CA ALA A 324 -3.82 5.41 21.00
C ALA A 324 -4.58 4.57 19.95
N ALA A 325 -4.82 5.14 18.78
CA ALA A 325 -5.42 4.41 17.66
C ALA A 325 -4.56 3.21 17.23
N THR A 326 -3.24 3.40 17.10
CA THR A 326 -2.32 2.32 16.73
C THR A 326 -2.32 1.20 17.76
N ARG A 327 -2.27 1.55 19.07
CA ARG A 327 -2.31 0.55 20.13
C ARG A 327 -3.59 -0.27 20.08
N ALA A 328 -4.75 0.36 20.04
CA ALA A 328 -6.03 -0.33 19.98
C ALA A 328 -6.15 -1.21 18.74
N THR A 329 -5.69 -0.72 17.59
CA THR A 329 -5.70 -1.46 16.33
C THR A 329 -4.82 -2.70 16.40
N LEU A 330 -3.57 -2.57 16.84
CA LEU A 330 -2.64 -3.71 16.91
C LEU A 330 -3.01 -4.70 18.03
N ALA A 331 -3.54 -4.22 19.15
CA ALA A 331 -3.89 -5.07 20.28
C ALA A 331 -5.17 -5.88 20.06
N GLU A 332 -6.20 -5.28 19.44
CA GLU A 332 -7.56 -5.82 19.49
C GLU A 332 -8.17 -6.08 18.10
N VAL A 333 -7.61 -5.53 17.01
CA VAL A 333 -8.19 -5.64 15.66
C VAL A 333 -7.32 -6.50 14.74
N LEU A 334 -6.06 -6.14 14.57
CA LEU A 334 -5.09 -6.87 13.73
C LEU A 334 -4.33 -7.92 14.56
N THR A 335 -5.09 -8.85 15.14
CA THR A 335 -4.57 -9.98 15.93
C THR A 335 -4.10 -11.13 15.01
N ASP A 336 -3.34 -12.08 15.58
CA ASP A 336 -2.89 -13.25 14.85
C ASP A 336 -4.09 -14.05 14.27
N ASP A 337 -5.13 -14.28 15.08
CA ASP A 337 -6.38 -14.94 14.65
C ASP A 337 -7.12 -14.16 13.55
N ALA A 338 -7.05 -12.83 13.57
CA ALA A 338 -7.64 -12.01 12.52
C ALA A 338 -6.92 -12.21 11.19
N PHE A 339 -5.58 -12.22 11.20
CA PHE A 339 -4.79 -12.50 10.00
C PHE A 339 -5.03 -13.91 9.46
N GLU A 340 -5.12 -14.93 10.30
CA GLU A 340 -5.43 -16.30 9.86
C GLU A 340 -6.77 -16.33 9.09
N ARG A 341 -7.81 -15.70 9.63
CA ARG A 341 -9.13 -15.64 8.96
C ARG A 341 -9.08 -14.83 7.66
N MET A 342 -8.43 -13.67 7.67
CA MET A 342 -8.29 -12.84 6.46
C MET A 342 -7.53 -13.56 5.34
N ILE A 343 -6.45 -14.28 5.68
CA ILE A 343 -5.66 -15.06 4.72
C ILE A 343 -6.51 -16.21 4.14
N ALA A 344 -7.27 -16.92 4.96
CA ALA A 344 -8.19 -17.97 4.50
C ALA A 344 -9.27 -17.41 3.54
N LEU A 345 -9.79 -16.21 3.81
CA LEU A 345 -10.71 -15.54 2.89
C LEU A 345 -10.01 -15.12 1.58
N GLY A 346 -8.75 -14.68 1.65
CA GLY A 346 -7.93 -14.41 0.47
C GLY A 346 -7.72 -15.67 -0.39
N GLU A 347 -7.51 -16.84 0.23
CA GLU A 347 -7.43 -18.13 -0.48
C GLU A 347 -8.75 -18.49 -1.17
N ARG A 348 -9.87 -18.28 -0.49
CA ARG A 348 -11.21 -18.48 -1.08
C ARG A 348 -11.44 -17.55 -2.27
N PHE A 349 -11.08 -16.28 -2.14
CA PHE A 349 -11.20 -15.30 -3.23
C PHE A 349 -10.33 -15.69 -4.43
N GLU A 350 -9.05 -16.03 -4.21
CA GLU A 350 -8.14 -16.50 -5.26
C GLU A 350 -8.72 -17.71 -6.00
N SER A 351 -9.22 -18.70 -5.25
CA SER A 351 -9.82 -19.91 -5.82
C SER A 351 -11.06 -19.60 -6.63
N GLY A 352 -11.96 -18.74 -6.13
CA GLY A 352 -13.18 -18.35 -6.86
C GLY A 352 -12.88 -17.64 -8.18
N VAL A 353 -11.91 -16.73 -8.18
CA VAL A 353 -11.46 -16.04 -9.42
C VAL A 353 -10.78 -17.03 -10.38
N ALA A 354 -9.91 -17.91 -9.89
CA ALA A 354 -9.23 -18.92 -10.71
C ALA A 354 -10.22 -19.87 -11.38
N ASP A 355 -11.25 -20.33 -10.68
CA ASP A 355 -12.30 -21.20 -11.21
C ASP A 355 -13.09 -20.53 -12.35
N VAL A 356 -13.36 -19.23 -12.24
CA VAL A 356 -14.03 -18.44 -13.28
C VAL A 356 -13.13 -18.30 -14.51
N ILE A 357 -11.85 -17.96 -14.31
CA ILE A 357 -10.86 -17.84 -15.37
C ILE A 357 -10.75 -19.17 -16.16
N GLU A 358 -10.67 -20.30 -15.47
CA GLU A 358 -10.60 -21.63 -16.09
C GLU A 358 -11.91 -21.97 -16.84
N ARG A 359 -13.08 -21.78 -16.21
CA ARG A 359 -14.40 -22.06 -16.79
C ARG A 359 -14.64 -21.34 -18.10
N HIS A 360 -14.29 -20.06 -18.16
CA HIS A 360 -14.48 -19.22 -19.36
C HIS A 360 -13.25 -19.20 -20.28
N ARG A 361 -12.17 -19.96 -19.93
CA ARG A 361 -10.91 -20.00 -20.67
C ARG A 361 -10.32 -18.62 -20.97
N LEU A 362 -10.36 -17.74 -19.96
CA LEU A 362 -9.86 -16.37 -20.10
C LEU A 362 -8.33 -16.37 -20.07
N PRO A 363 -7.67 -15.56 -20.90
CA PRO A 363 -6.22 -15.42 -20.87
C PRO A 363 -5.76 -14.49 -19.71
N TRP A 364 -6.22 -14.79 -18.52
CA TRP A 364 -5.98 -14.00 -17.30
C TRP A 364 -5.31 -14.86 -16.23
N HIS A 365 -4.75 -14.21 -15.20
CA HIS A 365 -4.28 -14.92 -14.03
C HIS A 365 -4.66 -14.16 -12.76
N VAL A 366 -4.61 -14.86 -11.64
CA VAL A 366 -4.79 -14.32 -10.29
C VAL A 366 -3.53 -14.61 -9.47
N THR A 367 -3.15 -13.67 -8.59
CA THR A 367 -2.02 -13.79 -7.68
C THR A 367 -2.44 -13.32 -6.30
N ARG A 368 -2.03 -14.06 -5.27
CA ARG A 368 -2.31 -13.74 -3.87
C ARG A 368 -1.03 -13.42 -3.10
N LEU A 369 -1.16 -12.48 -2.16
CA LEU A 369 -0.16 -12.12 -1.18
C LEU A 369 -0.86 -11.98 0.20
N GLY A 370 -0.80 -13.03 1.01
CA GLY A 370 -1.53 -13.08 2.26
C GLY A 370 -3.05 -12.91 2.06
N CYS A 371 -3.62 -11.86 2.65
CA CYS A 371 -5.05 -11.53 2.52
C CYS A 371 -5.36 -10.53 1.38
N ARG A 372 -4.38 -10.20 0.55
CA ARG A 372 -4.51 -9.41 -0.67
C ARG A 372 -4.51 -10.32 -1.89
N VAL A 373 -5.45 -10.12 -2.81
CA VAL A 373 -5.57 -10.87 -4.06
C VAL A 373 -5.73 -9.90 -5.21
N GLU A 374 -5.06 -10.15 -6.32
CA GLU A 374 -5.14 -9.32 -7.51
C GLU A 374 -5.14 -10.17 -8.77
N TYR A 375 -5.99 -9.84 -9.75
CA TYR A 375 -6.01 -10.51 -11.04
C TYR A 375 -5.60 -9.53 -12.15
N LEU A 376 -4.95 -10.06 -13.18
CA LEU A 376 -4.49 -9.29 -14.32
C LEU A 376 -5.00 -9.93 -15.62
N PHE A 377 -5.30 -9.08 -16.61
CA PHE A 377 -5.88 -9.47 -17.91
C PHE A 377 -4.81 -9.98 -18.89
N ARG A 378 -3.94 -10.84 -18.38
CA ARG A 378 -2.89 -11.53 -19.13
C ARG A 378 -2.70 -12.94 -18.59
N ALA A 379 -2.30 -13.88 -19.46
CA ALA A 379 -2.16 -15.30 -19.06
C ALA A 379 -0.92 -15.55 -18.19
N GLU A 380 0.19 -14.89 -18.48
CA GLU A 380 1.45 -15.11 -17.80
C GLU A 380 1.62 -14.16 -16.62
N ARG A 381 2.07 -14.69 -15.49
CA ARG A 381 2.43 -13.88 -14.31
C ARG A 381 3.66 -13.03 -14.65
N PRO A 382 3.63 -11.72 -14.36
CA PRO A 382 4.78 -10.86 -14.56
C PRO A 382 5.90 -11.19 -13.57
N ARG A 383 7.13 -11.12 -14.05
CA ARG A 383 8.34 -11.32 -13.24
C ARG A 383 9.01 -10.01 -12.87
N THR A 384 8.76 -8.96 -13.65
CA THR A 384 9.35 -7.63 -13.47
C THR A 384 8.28 -6.55 -13.43
N GLY A 385 8.67 -5.36 -12.97
CA GLY A 385 7.80 -4.18 -13.00
C GLY A 385 7.41 -3.78 -14.43
N SER A 386 8.35 -3.81 -15.36
CA SER A 386 8.09 -3.53 -16.77
C SER A 386 7.12 -4.52 -17.42
N GLU A 387 7.24 -5.81 -17.13
CA GLU A 387 6.31 -6.82 -17.63
C GLU A 387 4.90 -6.62 -17.09
N ALA A 388 4.77 -6.25 -15.81
CA ALA A 388 3.47 -5.98 -15.20
C ALA A 388 2.82 -4.73 -15.80
N ALA A 389 3.57 -3.63 -15.92
CA ALA A 389 3.09 -2.38 -16.50
C ALA A 389 2.65 -2.52 -17.96
N ALA A 390 3.36 -3.35 -18.76
CA ALA A 390 3.01 -3.62 -20.15
C ALA A 390 1.76 -4.50 -20.33
N GLY A 391 1.28 -5.14 -19.25
CA GLY A 391 0.16 -6.09 -19.28
C GLY A 391 -1.21 -5.48 -18.94
N GLY A 392 -1.31 -4.18 -18.71
CA GLY A 392 -2.56 -3.51 -18.38
C GLY A 392 -3.52 -3.42 -19.58
N ASP A 393 -4.83 -3.56 -19.31
CA ASP A 393 -5.92 -3.31 -20.26
C ASP A 393 -6.89 -2.28 -19.66
N PRO A 394 -6.72 -0.97 -19.96
CA PRO A 394 -7.53 0.09 -19.35
C PRO A 394 -9.05 -0.03 -19.63
N LEU A 395 -9.45 -0.67 -20.74
CA LEU A 395 -10.85 -0.89 -21.04
C LEU A 395 -11.45 -1.97 -20.14
N LEU A 396 -10.77 -3.11 -20.02
CA LEU A 396 -11.19 -4.19 -19.13
C LEU A 396 -11.13 -3.77 -17.67
N ASP A 397 -10.07 -3.06 -17.25
CA ASP A 397 -9.95 -2.52 -15.89
C ASP A 397 -11.19 -1.68 -15.55
N ARG A 398 -11.50 -0.71 -16.40
CA ARG A 398 -12.67 0.17 -16.19
C ARG A 398 -14.00 -0.60 -16.21
N LEU A 399 -14.16 -1.53 -17.15
CA LEU A 399 -15.37 -2.31 -17.30
C LEU A 399 -15.63 -3.19 -16.08
N ILE A 400 -14.66 -3.99 -15.66
CA ILE A 400 -14.83 -4.94 -14.55
C ILE A 400 -15.10 -4.20 -13.23
N HIS A 401 -14.40 -3.09 -12.99
CA HIS A 401 -14.63 -2.26 -11.81
C HIS A 401 -16.04 -1.65 -11.80
N LEU A 402 -16.51 -1.12 -12.94
CA LEU A 402 -17.84 -0.53 -13.02
C LEU A 402 -18.95 -1.59 -12.94
N TYR A 403 -18.71 -2.75 -13.55
CA TYR A 403 -19.62 -3.90 -13.50
C TYR A 403 -19.82 -4.37 -12.06
N ALA A 404 -18.72 -4.49 -11.31
CA ALA A 404 -18.72 -4.86 -9.88
C ALA A 404 -19.41 -3.77 -9.03
N LEU A 405 -19.07 -2.49 -9.25
CA LEU A 405 -19.62 -1.36 -8.51
C LEU A 405 -21.15 -1.27 -8.66
N ASN A 406 -21.67 -1.41 -9.88
CA ASN A 406 -23.12 -1.41 -10.13
C ASN A 406 -23.85 -2.56 -9.43
N ARG A 407 -23.12 -3.60 -9.00
CA ARG A 407 -23.65 -4.78 -8.28
C ARG A 407 -23.28 -4.79 -6.79
N GLY A 408 -22.89 -3.61 -6.26
CA GLY A 408 -22.65 -3.45 -4.83
C GLY A 408 -21.27 -3.96 -4.37
N ILE A 409 -20.25 -3.96 -5.22
CA ILE A 409 -18.88 -4.36 -4.89
C ILE A 409 -17.91 -3.25 -5.28
N LEU A 410 -17.09 -2.79 -4.32
CA LEU A 410 -16.02 -1.84 -4.58
C LEU A 410 -14.67 -2.56 -4.64
N LEU A 411 -13.98 -2.43 -5.78
CA LEU A 411 -12.57 -2.76 -5.95
C LEU A 411 -11.74 -1.48 -5.98
N THR A 412 -10.43 -1.58 -5.82
CA THR A 412 -9.55 -0.41 -5.91
C THR A 412 -9.53 0.13 -7.34
N PRO A 413 -9.86 1.41 -7.58
CA PRO A 413 -10.16 1.92 -8.95
C PRO A 413 -8.96 2.02 -9.91
N PHE A 414 -7.77 1.65 -9.48
CA PHE A 414 -6.53 1.62 -10.30
C PHE A 414 -5.77 0.29 -10.16
N HIS A 415 -6.40 -0.71 -9.53
CA HIS A 415 -5.92 -2.09 -9.37
C HIS A 415 -7.10 -3.05 -9.43
N ASN A 416 -6.90 -4.25 -9.97
CA ASN A 416 -7.87 -5.34 -9.82
C ASN A 416 -7.66 -6.05 -8.48
N MET A 417 -7.54 -5.27 -7.42
CA MET A 417 -7.17 -5.71 -6.09
C MET A 417 -8.40 -5.86 -5.20
N ALA A 418 -8.45 -7.01 -4.53
CA ALA A 418 -9.31 -7.24 -3.38
C ALA A 418 -8.47 -7.46 -2.12
N LEU A 419 -8.85 -6.80 -1.03
CA LEU A 419 -8.23 -6.92 0.28
C LEU A 419 -9.28 -7.41 1.29
N MET A 420 -8.89 -8.35 2.15
CA MET A 420 -9.76 -8.88 3.20
C MET A 420 -9.54 -8.10 4.49
N SER A 421 -10.60 -7.92 5.26
CA SER A 421 -10.59 -7.34 6.61
C SER A 421 -11.09 -8.36 7.63
N PRO A 422 -10.91 -8.12 8.95
CA PRO A 422 -11.51 -8.97 9.98
C PRO A 422 -13.03 -9.07 9.93
N ALA A 423 -13.68 -8.09 9.27
CA ALA A 423 -15.13 -8.02 9.11
C ALA A 423 -15.65 -8.60 7.78
N THR A 424 -14.76 -8.93 6.85
CA THR A 424 -15.11 -9.59 5.58
C THR A 424 -15.62 -11.00 5.86
N THR A 425 -16.67 -11.43 5.13
CA THR A 425 -17.29 -12.74 5.30
C THR A 425 -17.09 -13.62 4.05
N GLU A 426 -17.30 -14.93 4.18
CA GLU A 426 -17.32 -15.84 3.02
C GLU A 426 -18.39 -15.44 2.00
N ALA A 427 -19.56 -14.97 2.46
CA ALA A 427 -20.63 -14.52 1.58
C ALA A 427 -20.23 -13.29 0.75
N ASP A 428 -19.42 -12.38 1.30
CA ASP A 428 -18.89 -11.23 0.55
C ASP A 428 -17.96 -11.70 -0.57
N VAL A 429 -17.09 -12.66 -0.28
CA VAL A 429 -16.17 -13.27 -1.25
C VAL A 429 -16.93 -14.04 -2.34
N ASP A 430 -17.95 -14.80 -1.97
CA ASP A 430 -18.79 -15.56 -2.89
C ASP A 430 -19.57 -14.61 -3.82
N LEU A 431 -20.12 -13.51 -3.29
CA LEU A 431 -20.78 -12.47 -4.09
C LEU A 431 -19.83 -11.90 -5.16
N HIS A 432 -18.56 -11.63 -4.81
CA HIS A 432 -17.59 -11.19 -5.81
C HIS A 432 -17.40 -12.25 -6.91
N SER A 433 -17.23 -13.51 -6.53
CA SER A 433 -17.02 -14.60 -7.49
C SER A 433 -18.22 -14.77 -8.44
N GLU A 434 -19.43 -14.63 -7.92
CA GLU A 434 -20.66 -14.67 -8.74
C GLU A 434 -20.74 -13.50 -9.72
N VAL A 435 -20.43 -12.27 -9.27
CA VAL A 435 -20.46 -11.07 -10.12
C VAL A 435 -19.35 -11.13 -11.17
N PHE A 436 -18.18 -11.64 -10.81
CA PHE A 436 -17.07 -11.82 -11.74
C PHE A 436 -17.37 -12.89 -12.80
N ASP A 437 -18.03 -14.00 -12.41
CA ASP A 437 -18.49 -15.04 -13.34
C ASP A 437 -19.54 -14.48 -14.36
N GLN A 438 -20.47 -13.64 -13.89
CA GLN A 438 -21.43 -12.97 -14.76
C GLN A 438 -20.74 -12.04 -15.76
N ALA A 439 -19.76 -11.23 -15.31
CA ALA A 439 -18.99 -10.37 -16.20
C ALA A 439 -18.21 -11.17 -17.24
N ALA A 440 -17.55 -12.24 -16.81
CA ALA A 440 -16.80 -13.15 -17.68
C ALA A 440 -17.70 -13.79 -18.75
N ALA A 441 -18.89 -14.25 -18.36
CA ALA A 441 -19.88 -14.85 -19.29
C ALA A 441 -20.39 -13.85 -20.34
N GLU A 442 -20.51 -12.57 -20.01
CA GLU A 442 -20.91 -11.53 -20.96
C GLU A 442 -19.78 -11.12 -21.93
N LEU A 443 -18.52 -11.33 -21.52
CA LEU A 443 -17.33 -11.05 -22.32
C LEU A 443 -16.93 -12.23 -23.24
N ALA A 444 -17.24 -13.48 -22.85
CA ALA A 444 -17.00 -14.68 -23.64
C ALA A 444 -18.02 -14.79 -24.79
#